data_70da7002f421588f3d41388ebcc52c54
#
_entry.id   70da7002f421588f3d41388ebcc52c54
#
_cell.length_a   1.000
_cell.length_b   1.000
_cell.length_c   1.000
_cell.angle_alpha   90.00
_cell.angle_beta   90.00
_cell.angle_gamma   90.00
#
_symmetry.space_group_name_H-M   'P 1'
#
loop_
_entity.id
_entity.type
_entity.pdbx_description
1 polymer ?
#
loop_
_entity_poly.entity_id
_entity_poly.type
_entity_poly.pdbx_seq_one_letter_code
_entity_poly.pdbx_strand_id
1 'polypeptide(L)'
;MRVVSAVLALAAVLVGCSAGGVAPNGADATPASAPSAPAGPIPPVSNPKNLAAIPPCLLFTPTQLEAHRIDQHGRPKDVLGSAGCEWGDRARTRQIRIFVDLGSDVLRNVYAKRETFPLMEVTRVAGYPAIRTMDDVKGTTCYFRVATAERQTLVLGFTSLQGGPEDPCVPAKALAETVIGNLPPLQA
;
A
#
# COMPACT_ATOMS: atom_id res chain seq x y z
N MET A 1 13.14 51.02 18.60
CA MET A 1 12.29 52.22 18.55
C MET A 1 10.90 51.81 18.11
N ARG A 2 10.01 52.12 19.01
CA ARG A 2 8.55 52.37 18.97
C ARG A 2 7.62 51.22 18.66
N VAL A 3 7.10 50.79 19.75
CA VAL A 3 5.78 50.26 20.18
C VAL A 3 4.62 51.05 19.56
N VAL A 4 3.60 50.34 19.05
CA VAL A 4 2.22 50.84 19.13
C VAL A 4 1.31 49.65 19.40
N SER A 5 0.80 49.65 20.60
CA SER A 5 -0.34 48.83 21.06
C SER A 5 -1.64 49.43 20.52
N ALA A 6 -2.57 48.61 20.14
CA ALA A 6 -3.98 48.97 20.07
C ALA A 6 -4.84 47.81 20.57
N VAL A 7 -5.35 48.01 21.76
CA VAL A 7 -6.44 47.28 22.44
C VAL A 7 -7.73 47.89 21.93
N LEU A 8 -8.71 47.07 21.54
CA LEU A 8 -10.12 47.45 21.62
C LEU A 8 -11.00 46.25 21.93
N ALA A 9 -11.85 46.47 22.83
CA ALA A 9 -12.67 45.64 23.68
C ALA A 9 -14.09 45.36 23.11
N LEU A 10 -14.66 44.37 23.72
CA LEU A 10 -16.11 44.14 24.02
C LEU A 10 -17.18 44.14 22.90
N ALA A 11 -17.90 43.02 22.82
CA ALA A 11 -19.34 42.99 23.13
C ALA A 11 -19.86 41.55 23.28
N ALA A 12 -20.28 41.23 24.49
CA ALA A 12 -21.11 40.09 24.83
C ALA A 12 -22.54 40.40 24.52
N VAL A 13 -23.27 39.48 23.88
CA VAL A 13 -24.74 39.48 23.87
C VAL A 13 -25.21 38.09 24.27
N LEU A 14 -25.71 38.02 25.48
CA LEU A 14 -26.53 36.95 26.05
C LEU A 14 -28.02 37.29 25.82
N VAL A 15 -28.76 36.44 25.16
CA VAL A 15 -30.21 36.28 25.24
C VAL A 15 -30.52 34.95 24.55
N GLY A 16 -31.28 34.00 25.03
CA GLY A 16 -32.19 33.83 26.13
C GLY A 16 -32.74 32.43 26.07
N CYS A 17 -33.03 31.90 27.21
CA CYS A 17 -33.74 30.63 27.40
C CYS A 17 -35.15 30.66 26.81
N SER A 18 -35.58 29.57 26.23
CA SER A 18 -36.98 29.16 26.25
C SER A 18 -37.10 27.68 26.51
N ALA A 19 -37.70 27.39 27.65
CA ALA A 19 -38.07 26.06 28.09
C ALA A 19 -39.37 25.60 27.40
N GLY A 20 -39.52 24.30 27.26
CA GLY A 20 -40.83 23.67 27.19
C GLY A 20 -41.10 22.86 25.94
N GLY A 21 -41.07 21.55 26.08
CA GLY A 21 -41.57 20.60 25.07
C GLY A 21 -41.34 19.17 25.54
N VAL A 22 -42.33 18.63 26.22
CA VAL A 22 -42.42 17.26 26.69
C VAL A 22 -42.31 16.28 25.55
N ALA A 23 -41.52 15.20 25.75
CA ALA A 23 -41.41 14.05 24.86
C ALA A 23 -42.76 13.31 24.71
N PRO A 24 -42.95 12.61 23.59
CA PRO A 24 -43.22 11.21 23.73
C PRO A 24 -42.46 10.31 22.73
N ASN A 25 -42.06 9.17 23.31
CA ASN A 25 -41.96 7.85 22.71
C ASN A 25 -41.07 7.59 21.49
N GLY A 26 -40.03 6.88 21.76
CA GLY A 26 -39.62 5.61 21.16
C GLY A 26 -39.88 5.45 19.65
N ALA A 27 -38.87 5.79 18.87
CA ALA A 27 -38.65 5.09 17.63
C ALA A 27 -37.17 4.67 17.65
N ASP A 28 -36.98 3.36 17.68
CA ASP A 28 -35.66 2.75 17.40
C ASP A 28 -35.12 3.36 16.11
N ALA A 29 -34.25 4.34 16.25
CA ALA A 29 -33.45 4.81 15.15
C ALA A 29 -32.40 3.72 14.87
N THR A 30 -32.75 2.76 14.04
CA THR A 30 -31.76 1.92 13.35
C THR A 30 -30.69 2.87 12.82
N PRO A 31 -29.42 2.70 13.20
CA PRO A 31 -28.37 3.53 12.65
C PRO A 31 -28.40 3.35 11.14
N ALA A 32 -28.75 4.40 10.41
CA ALA A 32 -28.68 4.42 8.98
C ALA A 32 -27.24 4.10 8.60
N SER A 33 -27.02 2.93 8.01
CA SER A 33 -25.72 2.56 7.45
C SER A 33 -25.31 3.70 6.53
N ALA A 34 -24.19 4.34 6.86
CA ALA A 34 -23.61 5.35 5.98
C ALA A 34 -23.46 4.73 4.59
N PRO A 35 -23.80 5.44 3.51
CA PRO A 35 -23.66 4.92 2.16
C PRO A 35 -22.20 4.52 1.97
N SER A 36 -21.97 3.23 1.74
CA SER A 36 -20.64 2.70 1.39
C SER A 36 -20.14 3.50 0.20
N ALA A 37 -18.99 4.13 0.32
CA ALA A 37 -18.35 4.80 -0.81
C ALA A 37 -18.34 3.82 -2.00
N PRO A 38 -18.58 4.28 -3.24
CA PRO A 38 -18.64 3.41 -4.41
C PRO A 38 -17.36 2.59 -4.42
N ALA A 39 -17.51 1.26 -4.49
CA ALA A 39 -16.38 0.34 -4.58
C ALA A 39 -15.54 0.78 -5.79
N GLY A 40 -14.32 1.27 -5.53
CA GLY A 40 -13.39 1.65 -6.58
C GLY A 40 -13.05 0.43 -7.45
N PRO A 41 -12.31 0.59 -8.55
CA PRO A 41 -12.01 -0.49 -9.50
C PRO A 41 -11.16 -1.62 -8.90
N ILE A 42 -10.79 -1.54 -7.63
CA ILE A 42 -9.99 -2.54 -6.93
C ILE A 42 -10.93 -3.53 -6.25
N PRO A 43 -10.98 -4.79 -6.74
CA PRO A 43 -11.85 -5.81 -6.16
C PRO A 43 -11.36 -6.25 -4.78
N PRO A 44 -12.23 -6.83 -3.94
CA PRO A 44 -11.83 -7.42 -2.66
C PRO A 44 -10.95 -8.65 -2.86
N VAL A 45 -10.19 -9.01 -1.81
CA VAL A 45 -9.38 -10.24 -1.77
C VAL A 45 -10.28 -11.42 -1.43
N SER A 46 -10.32 -12.44 -2.30
CA SER A 46 -11.21 -13.61 -2.13
C SER A 46 -10.61 -14.68 -1.20
N ASN A 47 -9.30 -14.91 -1.26
CA ASN A 47 -8.59 -15.94 -0.49
C ASN A 47 -7.43 -15.29 0.26
N PRO A 48 -7.69 -14.64 1.41
CA PRO A 48 -6.66 -13.85 2.07
C PRO A 48 -5.49 -14.71 2.54
N LYS A 49 -4.28 -14.17 2.37
CA LYS A 49 -3.03 -14.74 2.84
C LYS A 49 -2.36 -13.84 3.86
N ASN A 50 -1.67 -14.46 4.82
CA ASN A 50 -1.05 -13.77 5.94
C ASN A 50 0.36 -13.30 5.57
N LEU A 51 0.48 -12.05 5.16
CA LEU A 51 1.77 -11.42 4.85
C LEU A 51 2.61 -11.17 6.11
N ALA A 52 1.97 -10.99 7.27
CA ALA A 52 2.65 -10.76 8.53
C ALA A 52 3.34 -12.02 9.10
N ALA A 53 2.99 -13.22 8.59
CA ALA A 53 3.51 -14.48 9.11
C ALA A 53 5.00 -14.71 8.77
N ILE A 54 5.54 -14.03 7.76
CA ILE A 54 6.89 -14.28 7.26
C ILE A 54 7.67 -12.96 7.27
N PRO A 55 8.82 -12.88 7.95
CA PRO A 55 9.70 -11.71 7.87
C PRO A 55 10.09 -11.40 6.43
N PRO A 56 10.16 -10.10 6.01
CA PRO A 56 10.40 -9.74 4.62
C PRO A 56 11.59 -10.40 3.96
N CYS A 57 12.71 -10.58 4.67
CA CYS A 57 13.90 -11.22 4.12
C CYS A 57 13.80 -12.75 3.98
N LEU A 58 12.75 -13.37 4.47
CA LEU A 58 12.46 -14.80 4.36
C LEU A 58 11.32 -15.11 3.37
N LEU A 59 10.80 -14.09 2.66
CA LEU A 59 9.74 -14.26 1.68
C LEU A 59 10.18 -15.04 0.42
N PHE A 60 11.48 -15.15 0.17
CA PHE A 60 12.07 -16.02 -0.84
C PHE A 60 12.97 -17.08 -0.20
N THR A 61 12.97 -18.27 -0.77
CA THR A 61 14.02 -19.25 -0.52
C THR A 61 15.27 -18.93 -1.33
N PRO A 62 16.48 -19.41 -0.93
CA PRO A 62 17.69 -19.23 -1.73
C PRO A 62 17.56 -19.73 -3.16
N THR A 63 16.98 -20.92 -3.35
CA THR A 63 16.76 -21.51 -4.69
C THR A 63 15.83 -20.64 -5.56
N GLN A 64 14.82 -20.01 -4.98
CA GLN A 64 13.95 -19.09 -5.71
C GLN A 64 14.72 -17.83 -6.14
N LEU A 65 15.58 -17.28 -5.30
CA LEU A 65 16.43 -16.15 -5.66
C LEU A 65 17.40 -16.49 -6.78
N GLU A 66 18.06 -17.66 -6.71
CA GLU A 66 18.95 -18.16 -7.75
C GLU A 66 18.24 -18.30 -9.11
N ALA A 67 17.01 -18.83 -9.13
CA ALA A 67 16.20 -18.95 -10.34
C ALA A 67 15.95 -17.59 -11.01
N HIS A 68 15.91 -16.51 -10.21
CA HIS A 68 15.80 -15.13 -10.69
C HIS A 68 17.15 -14.43 -10.88
N ARG A 69 18.27 -15.18 -10.81
CA ARG A 69 19.64 -14.66 -10.94
C ARG A 69 20.01 -13.63 -9.88
N ILE A 70 19.52 -13.84 -8.67
CA ILE A 70 19.85 -13.06 -7.48
C ILE A 70 20.71 -13.94 -6.58
N ASP A 71 21.94 -13.53 -6.34
CA ASP A 71 22.94 -14.33 -5.65
C ASP A 71 23.42 -13.71 -4.33
N GLN A 72 22.85 -12.61 -3.90
CA GLN A 72 23.16 -11.95 -2.65
C GLN A 72 22.11 -12.25 -1.57
N HIS A 73 22.58 -12.30 -0.33
CA HIS A 73 21.67 -12.38 0.81
C HIS A 73 20.81 -11.11 0.96
N GLY A 74 19.58 -11.29 1.41
CA GLY A 74 18.67 -10.19 1.69
C GLY A 74 19.20 -9.28 2.79
N ARG A 75 19.08 -7.98 2.59
CA ARG A 75 19.41 -6.94 3.56
C ARG A 75 18.14 -6.31 4.08
N PRO A 76 17.87 -6.38 5.40
CA PRO A 76 16.70 -5.72 5.97
C PRO A 76 16.67 -4.23 5.64
N LYS A 77 15.50 -3.71 5.37
CA LYS A 77 15.20 -2.30 5.12
C LYS A 77 14.00 -1.87 5.94
N ASP A 78 13.97 -0.60 6.27
CA ASP A 78 12.78 0.08 6.77
C ASP A 78 12.59 1.35 5.96
N VAL A 79 11.37 1.57 5.49
CA VAL A 79 11.01 2.79 4.77
C VAL A 79 9.71 3.32 5.37
N LEU A 80 9.81 4.43 6.07
CA LEU A 80 8.67 5.10 6.72
C LEU A 80 7.85 4.17 7.62
N GLY A 81 8.54 3.29 8.37
CA GLY A 81 7.91 2.32 9.26
C GLY A 81 7.39 1.05 8.58
N SER A 82 7.59 0.91 7.29
CA SER A 82 7.29 -0.34 6.57
C SER A 82 8.53 -1.22 6.54
N ALA A 83 8.44 -2.38 7.18
CA ALA A 83 9.51 -3.36 7.15
C ALA A 83 9.69 -3.93 5.74
N GLY A 84 10.93 -4.16 5.35
CA GLY A 84 11.25 -4.65 4.02
C GLY A 84 12.55 -5.43 3.94
N CYS A 85 12.88 -5.83 2.72
CA CYS A 85 14.15 -6.47 2.41
C CYS A 85 14.60 -6.10 0.99
N GLU A 86 15.90 -6.03 0.79
CA GLU A 86 16.53 -5.73 -0.49
C GLU A 86 17.52 -6.83 -0.85
N TRP A 87 17.45 -7.30 -2.09
CA TRP A 87 18.39 -8.25 -2.68
C TRP A 87 18.96 -7.67 -3.97
N GLY A 88 20.15 -8.12 -4.32
CA GLY A 88 20.80 -7.78 -5.58
C GLY A 88 21.62 -8.95 -6.13
N ASP A 89 22.13 -8.78 -7.34
CA ASP A 89 23.16 -9.64 -7.87
C ASP A 89 24.55 -9.02 -7.65
N ARG A 90 25.61 -9.85 -7.67
CA ARG A 90 27.01 -9.40 -7.54
C ARG A 90 27.44 -8.50 -8.68
N ALA A 91 26.90 -8.74 -9.86
CA ALA A 91 27.18 -7.93 -11.05
C ALA A 91 26.53 -6.54 -10.97
N ARG A 92 25.67 -6.29 -9.99
CA ARG A 92 24.91 -5.05 -9.83
C ARG A 92 24.09 -4.69 -11.06
N THR A 93 23.48 -5.70 -11.67
CA THR A 93 22.59 -5.51 -12.82
C THR A 93 21.13 -5.54 -12.43
N ARG A 94 20.82 -6.18 -11.29
CA ARG A 94 19.46 -6.43 -10.81
C ARG A 94 19.31 -6.10 -9.34
N GLN A 95 18.15 -5.57 -8.96
CA GLN A 95 17.79 -5.32 -7.58
C GLN A 95 16.32 -5.64 -7.36
N ILE A 96 16.04 -6.36 -6.27
CA ILE A 96 14.68 -6.60 -5.78
C ILE A 96 14.52 -5.86 -4.47
N ARG A 97 13.37 -5.21 -4.29
CA ARG A 97 12.94 -4.62 -3.03
C ARG A 97 11.56 -5.11 -2.68
N ILE A 98 11.38 -5.51 -1.45
CA ILE A 98 10.08 -5.82 -0.88
C ILE A 98 9.85 -4.93 0.33
N PHE A 99 8.63 -4.41 0.44
CA PHE A 99 8.10 -3.80 1.65
C PHE A 99 6.75 -4.42 1.96
N VAL A 100 6.42 -4.53 3.23
CA VAL A 100 5.14 -5.03 3.72
C VAL A 100 4.40 -3.90 4.41
N ASP A 101 3.21 -3.59 3.94
CA ASP A 101 2.29 -2.69 4.63
C ASP A 101 1.21 -3.53 5.30
N LEU A 102 1.09 -3.38 6.63
CA LEU A 102 0.18 -4.16 7.46
C LEU A 102 -0.89 -3.29 8.14
N GLY A 103 -1.12 -2.10 7.63
CA GLY A 103 -2.00 -1.16 8.32
C GLY A 103 -2.87 -0.29 7.43
N SER A 104 -2.56 -0.17 6.15
CA SER A 104 -3.26 0.76 5.25
C SER A 104 -3.86 0.07 4.02
N ASP A 105 -4.83 0.73 3.39
CA ASP A 105 -5.33 0.34 2.08
C ASP A 105 -4.44 0.96 0.99
N VAL A 106 -3.26 0.37 0.80
CA VAL A 106 -2.25 0.87 -0.14
C VAL A 106 -2.80 0.98 -1.57
N LEU A 107 -3.55 -0.03 -2.03
CA LEU A 107 -4.04 -0.04 -3.40
C LEU A 107 -4.99 1.13 -3.65
N ARG A 108 -5.92 1.37 -2.72
CA ARG A 108 -6.85 2.50 -2.82
C ARG A 108 -6.12 3.84 -2.76
N ASN A 109 -5.15 3.97 -1.85
CA ASN A 109 -4.34 5.18 -1.70
C ASN A 109 -3.51 5.48 -2.96
N VAL A 110 -2.92 4.46 -3.58
CA VAL A 110 -2.18 4.60 -4.84
C VAL A 110 -3.13 4.93 -6.00
N TYR A 111 -4.27 4.26 -6.07
CA TYR A 111 -5.26 4.55 -7.10
C TYR A 111 -5.80 5.98 -7.03
N ALA A 112 -6.01 6.51 -5.83
CA ALA A 112 -6.42 7.90 -5.64
C ALA A 112 -5.41 8.91 -6.19
N LYS A 113 -4.13 8.50 -6.28
CA LYS A 113 -3.02 9.33 -6.81
C LYS A 113 -2.57 8.89 -8.20
N ARG A 114 -3.38 8.15 -8.95
CA ARG A 114 -3.00 7.54 -10.23
C ARG A 114 -2.39 8.49 -11.23
N GLU A 115 -2.82 9.76 -11.23
CA GLU A 115 -2.33 10.79 -12.16
C GLU A 115 -0.86 11.20 -11.89
N THR A 116 -0.29 10.79 -10.75
CA THR A 116 1.11 11.12 -10.42
C THR A 116 2.10 10.09 -10.96
N PHE A 117 1.63 8.95 -11.48
CA PHE A 117 2.49 7.90 -12.01
C PHE A 117 2.61 8.01 -13.52
N PRO A 118 3.81 7.94 -14.10
CA PRO A 118 4.00 7.87 -15.56
C PRO A 118 3.27 6.70 -16.21
N LEU A 119 3.18 5.57 -15.49
CA LEU A 119 2.39 4.42 -15.87
C LEU A 119 1.79 3.79 -14.62
N MET A 120 0.47 3.59 -14.62
CA MET A 120 -0.24 2.83 -13.60
C MET A 120 -1.33 1.97 -14.24
N GLU A 121 -1.42 0.73 -13.78
CA GLU A 121 -2.42 -0.22 -14.25
C GLU A 121 -3.00 -1.02 -13.08
N VAL A 122 -4.33 -1.09 -13.00
CA VAL A 122 -5.01 -2.03 -12.10
C VAL A 122 -4.99 -3.41 -12.74
N THR A 123 -4.46 -4.40 -12.05
CA THR A 123 -4.19 -5.74 -12.58
C THR A 123 -4.38 -6.83 -11.52
N ARG A 124 -3.89 -8.03 -11.79
CA ARG A 124 -3.84 -9.15 -10.83
C ARG A 124 -2.48 -9.84 -10.87
N VAL A 125 -2.07 -10.34 -9.71
CA VAL A 125 -0.89 -11.19 -9.53
C VAL A 125 -1.34 -12.45 -8.80
N ALA A 126 -1.16 -13.61 -9.41
CA ALA A 126 -1.64 -14.90 -8.87
C ALA A 126 -3.13 -14.88 -8.45
N GLY A 127 -3.96 -14.12 -9.14
CA GLY A 127 -5.39 -13.94 -8.82
C GLY A 127 -5.70 -12.85 -7.79
N TYR A 128 -4.71 -12.29 -7.11
CA TYR A 128 -4.86 -11.23 -6.11
C TYR A 128 -4.94 -9.85 -6.76
N PRO A 129 -5.78 -8.93 -6.23
CA PRO A 129 -5.83 -7.55 -6.70
C PRO A 129 -4.46 -6.89 -6.61
N ALA A 130 -4.06 -6.21 -7.67
CA ALA A 130 -2.77 -5.55 -7.72
C ALA A 130 -2.81 -4.24 -8.51
N ILE A 131 -1.86 -3.37 -8.22
CA ILE A 131 -1.52 -2.22 -9.04
C ILE A 131 -0.07 -2.36 -9.51
N ARG A 132 0.14 -2.27 -10.82
CA ARG A 132 1.44 -2.13 -11.44
C ARG A 132 1.73 -0.65 -11.64
N THR A 133 2.94 -0.21 -11.26
CA THR A 133 3.43 1.12 -11.60
C THR A 133 4.84 1.05 -12.15
N MET A 134 5.17 2.02 -13.02
CA MET A 134 6.54 2.39 -13.33
C MET A 134 6.72 3.81 -12.80
N ASP A 135 7.62 3.97 -11.86
CA ASP A 135 7.77 5.24 -11.11
C ASP A 135 8.76 6.18 -11.81
N ASP A 136 9.45 5.71 -12.84
CA ASP A 136 10.37 6.51 -13.63
C ASP A 136 10.04 6.45 -15.14
N VAL A 137 10.35 7.55 -15.84
CA VAL A 137 10.14 7.66 -17.29
C VAL A 137 11.15 6.84 -18.11
N LYS A 138 12.22 6.36 -17.46
CA LYS A 138 13.24 5.53 -18.12
C LYS A 138 12.83 4.06 -18.17
N GLY A 139 11.82 3.68 -17.39
CA GLY A 139 11.29 2.33 -17.37
C GLY A 139 12.26 1.31 -16.78
N THR A 140 13.15 1.72 -15.86
CA THR A 140 14.14 0.82 -15.26
C THR A 140 13.62 0.10 -14.03
N THR A 141 12.54 0.60 -13.41
CA THR A 141 11.96 0.01 -12.21
C THR A 141 10.46 -0.21 -12.38
N CYS A 142 10.01 -1.42 -12.09
CA CYS A 142 8.60 -1.76 -12.05
C CYS A 142 8.20 -2.22 -10.65
N TYR A 143 7.09 -1.72 -10.16
CA TYR A 143 6.50 -2.11 -8.88
C TYR A 143 5.17 -2.83 -9.09
N PHE A 144 4.97 -3.87 -8.30
CA PHE A 144 3.67 -4.47 -8.04
C PHE A 144 3.29 -4.27 -6.58
N ARG A 145 2.11 -3.71 -6.36
CA ARG A 145 1.48 -3.60 -5.05
C ARG A 145 0.32 -4.59 -5.05
N VAL A 146 0.43 -5.64 -4.24
CA VAL A 146 -0.53 -6.77 -4.26
C VAL A 146 -1.23 -6.83 -2.92
N ALA A 147 -2.55 -6.70 -2.90
CA ALA A 147 -3.34 -6.90 -1.70
C ALA A 147 -3.43 -8.39 -1.39
N THR A 148 -2.85 -8.83 -0.28
CA THR A 148 -2.86 -10.24 0.16
C THR A 148 -4.00 -10.53 1.13
N ALA A 149 -4.45 -9.50 1.85
CA ALA A 149 -5.61 -9.50 2.74
C ALA A 149 -6.11 -8.05 2.89
N GLU A 150 -7.18 -7.87 3.65
CA GLU A 150 -7.60 -6.53 4.04
C GLU A 150 -6.47 -5.83 4.81
N ARG A 151 -6.06 -4.64 4.35
CA ARG A 151 -4.98 -3.85 4.93
C ARG A 151 -3.62 -4.56 5.02
N GLN A 152 -3.39 -5.60 4.22
CA GLN A 152 -2.08 -6.23 4.04
C GLN A 152 -1.68 -6.15 2.57
N THR A 153 -0.62 -5.43 2.29
CA THR A 153 -0.13 -5.24 0.93
C THR A 153 1.35 -5.58 0.83
N LEU A 154 1.66 -6.49 -0.09
CA LEU A 154 3.01 -6.72 -0.58
C LEU A 154 3.35 -5.63 -1.60
N VAL A 155 4.43 -4.89 -1.37
CA VAL A 155 5.02 -3.97 -2.35
C VAL A 155 6.32 -4.59 -2.82
N LEU A 156 6.37 -5.02 -4.08
CA LEU A 156 7.54 -5.61 -4.69
C LEU A 156 8.02 -4.75 -5.86
N GLY A 157 9.27 -4.33 -5.82
CA GLY A 157 9.95 -3.62 -6.89
C GLY A 157 11.08 -4.44 -7.48
N PHE A 158 11.20 -4.44 -8.81
CA PHE A 158 12.37 -4.94 -9.54
C PHE A 158 12.98 -3.79 -10.33
N THR A 159 14.30 -3.64 -10.20
CA THR A 159 15.08 -2.63 -10.92
C THR A 159 16.12 -3.31 -11.78
N SER A 160 16.16 -2.95 -13.07
CA SER A 160 17.27 -3.25 -13.99
C SER A 160 18.27 -2.10 -13.91
N LEU A 161 19.38 -2.30 -13.20
CA LEU A 161 20.35 -1.22 -12.90
C LEU A 161 21.20 -0.79 -14.11
N GLN A 162 21.28 -1.62 -15.14
CA GLN A 162 22.08 -1.34 -16.34
C GLN A 162 21.24 -1.05 -17.59
N GLY A 163 19.91 -0.91 -17.43
CA GLY A 163 19.05 -0.60 -18.57
C GLY A 163 19.08 -1.68 -19.66
N GLY A 164 18.93 -2.94 -19.27
CA GLY A 164 18.85 -4.06 -20.22
C GLY A 164 17.59 -4.00 -21.08
N PRO A 165 17.50 -4.78 -22.16
CA PRO A 165 16.35 -4.83 -23.04
C PRO A 165 15.11 -5.50 -22.41
N GLU A 166 15.25 -6.05 -21.21
CA GLU A 166 14.18 -6.74 -20.50
C GLU A 166 13.23 -5.75 -19.83
N ASP A 167 11.92 -5.86 -20.10
CA ASP A 167 10.90 -5.12 -19.39
C ASP A 167 10.96 -5.52 -17.90
N PRO A 168 11.27 -4.59 -16.97
CA PRO A 168 11.39 -4.90 -15.54
C PRO A 168 10.08 -5.41 -14.91
N CYS A 169 8.95 -5.20 -15.56
CA CYS A 169 7.66 -5.68 -15.07
C CYS A 169 7.52 -7.21 -15.22
N VAL A 170 8.21 -7.82 -16.16
CA VAL A 170 8.17 -9.29 -16.34
C VAL A 170 8.77 -10.00 -15.13
N PRO A 171 10.03 -9.77 -14.73
CA PRO A 171 10.58 -10.38 -13.53
C PRO A 171 9.87 -9.89 -12.24
N ALA A 172 9.45 -8.64 -12.17
CA ALA A 172 8.72 -8.14 -11.00
C ALA A 172 7.43 -8.93 -10.74
N LYS A 173 6.65 -9.23 -11.80
CA LYS A 173 5.43 -10.03 -11.69
C LYS A 173 5.73 -11.45 -11.25
N ALA A 174 6.69 -12.12 -11.88
CA ALA A 174 7.06 -13.50 -11.54
C ALA A 174 7.54 -13.64 -10.09
N LEU A 175 8.32 -12.67 -9.61
CA LEU A 175 8.77 -12.60 -8.22
C LEU A 175 7.58 -12.38 -7.25
N ALA A 176 6.64 -11.51 -7.59
CA ALA A 176 5.46 -11.29 -6.77
C ALA A 176 4.58 -12.54 -6.70
N GLU A 177 4.41 -13.27 -7.81
CA GLU A 177 3.71 -14.57 -7.85
C GLU A 177 4.40 -15.60 -6.95
N THR A 178 5.73 -15.65 -6.97
CA THR A 178 6.52 -16.53 -6.09
C THR A 178 6.26 -16.23 -4.62
N VAL A 179 6.32 -14.95 -4.22
CA VAL A 179 6.03 -14.55 -2.83
C VAL A 179 4.61 -14.93 -2.44
N ILE A 180 3.62 -14.64 -3.27
CA ILE A 180 2.22 -14.99 -2.99
C ILE A 180 2.07 -16.51 -2.79
N GLY A 181 2.80 -17.33 -3.58
CA GLY A 181 2.84 -18.78 -3.43
C GLY A 181 3.35 -19.22 -2.05
N ASN A 182 4.34 -18.52 -1.50
CA ASN A 182 4.97 -18.86 -0.22
C ASN A 182 4.14 -18.45 1.00
N LEU A 183 3.18 -17.53 0.86
CA LEU A 183 2.39 -17.05 2.00
C LEU A 183 1.38 -18.09 2.49
N PRO A 184 1.26 -18.30 3.82
CA PRO A 184 0.20 -19.14 4.38
C PRO A 184 -1.16 -18.46 4.27
N PRO A 185 -2.27 -19.22 4.33
CA PRO A 185 -3.60 -18.64 4.45
C PRO A 185 -3.72 -17.74 5.69
N LEU A 186 -4.46 -16.65 5.58
CA LEU A 186 -4.86 -15.88 6.74
C LEU A 186 -5.97 -16.66 7.45
N GLN A 187 -5.70 -17.07 8.69
CA GLN A 187 -6.71 -17.72 9.52
C GLN A 187 -7.73 -16.68 10.00
N ALA A 188 -8.99 -17.07 9.96
CA ALA A 188 -10.10 -16.23 10.42
C ALA A 188 -10.09 -16.08 11.95
#